data_cfdb5985590611a5c072ae8c11d199cb
#
_entry.id   cfdb5985590611a5c072ae8c11d199cb
#
_cell.length_a   1.000
_cell.length_b   1.000
_cell.length_c   1.000
_cell.angle_alpha   90.00
_cell.angle_beta   90.00
_cell.angle_gamma   90.00
#
_symmetry.space_group_name_H-M   'P 1'
#
loop_
_entity.id
_entity.type
_entity.pdbx_description
1 polymer ?
#
loop_
_entity_poly.entity_id
_entity_poly.type
_entity_poly.pdbx_seq_one_letter_code
_entity_poly.pdbx_strand_id
1 'polypeptide(L)'
;MARHHGPILIDTNAILECFRVGSWRALSSGYNVETVEDCVTETQTGFQRRRAELQIDATQLTASLKAVHPVDDAQRAVVAIRAPDIALDVGERSLWAHALTRSDAWLLCGPDKASMRFGVRLGLKDRLIALEALLTDAGYRPKEVLKLPYTTKWLEKVLGELFISERLGRS
;
A
#
# COMPACT_ATOMS: atom_id res chain seq x y z
N MET A 1 12.86 10.88 -13.34
CA MET A 1 12.00 11.70 -12.46
C MET A 1 12.62 11.80 -11.08
N ALA A 2 12.34 12.87 -10.38
CA ALA A 2 12.83 13.02 -9.02
C ALA A 2 12.19 11.99 -8.10
N ARG A 3 13.00 11.34 -7.24
CA ARG A 3 12.52 10.40 -6.23
C ARG A 3 11.62 11.12 -5.24
N HIS A 4 10.52 10.49 -4.86
CA HIS A 4 9.64 11.00 -3.81
C HIS A 4 10.36 11.03 -2.46
N HIS A 5 10.27 12.13 -1.74
CA HIS A 5 10.96 12.31 -0.45
C HIS A 5 10.03 12.19 0.76
N GLY A 6 8.73 12.19 0.56
CA GLY A 6 7.75 11.98 1.62
C GLY A 6 7.60 10.50 2.00
N PRO A 7 6.80 10.21 3.04
CA PRO A 7 6.55 8.85 3.45
C PRO A 7 5.85 8.01 2.38
N ILE A 8 6.21 6.75 2.30
CA ILE A 8 5.50 5.73 1.53
C ILE A 8 4.75 4.84 2.52
N LEU A 9 3.44 4.93 2.52
CA LEU A 9 2.57 4.02 3.27
C LEU A 9 2.36 2.76 2.44
N ILE A 10 2.77 1.62 2.95
CA ILE A 10 2.75 0.36 2.20
C ILE A 10 1.81 -0.66 2.83
N ASP A 11 1.00 -1.33 2.01
CA ASP A 11 0.13 -2.40 2.48
C ASP A 11 0.83 -3.77 2.51
N THR A 12 0.17 -4.73 3.13
CA THR A 12 0.66 -6.11 3.28
C THR A 12 1.01 -6.75 1.94
N ASN A 13 0.15 -6.62 0.94
CA ASN A 13 0.34 -7.28 -0.36
C ASN A 13 1.55 -6.72 -1.10
N ALA A 14 1.77 -5.40 -1.03
CA ALA A 14 2.95 -4.79 -1.63
C ALA A 14 4.24 -5.19 -0.89
N ILE A 15 4.21 -5.31 0.44
CA ILE A 15 5.33 -5.86 1.23
C ILE A 15 5.66 -7.28 0.74
N LEU A 16 4.65 -8.15 0.65
CA LEU A 16 4.85 -9.54 0.21
C LEU A 16 5.43 -9.62 -1.20
N GLU A 17 4.95 -8.80 -2.12
CA GLU A 17 5.47 -8.74 -3.49
C GLU A 17 6.93 -8.28 -3.53
N CYS A 18 7.30 -7.27 -2.72
CA CYS A 18 8.69 -6.83 -2.59
C CYS A 18 9.62 -7.97 -2.18
N PHE A 19 9.21 -8.78 -1.20
CA PHE A 19 10.01 -9.93 -0.76
C PHE A 19 10.04 -11.00 -1.84
N ARG A 20 8.93 -11.27 -2.52
CA ARG A 20 8.87 -12.26 -3.60
C ARG A 20 9.86 -11.97 -4.72
N VAL A 21 10.00 -10.70 -5.12
CA VAL A 21 10.89 -10.29 -6.20
C VAL A 21 12.28 -9.83 -5.70
N GLY A 22 12.56 -9.95 -4.41
CA GLY A 22 13.84 -9.60 -3.82
C GLY A 22 14.15 -8.09 -3.79
N SER A 23 13.13 -7.23 -3.82
CA SER A 23 13.28 -5.78 -3.92
C SER A 23 13.14 -5.02 -2.59
N TRP A 24 12.82 -5.70 -1.50
CA TRP A 24 12.52 -5.05 -0.23
C TRP A 24 13.65 -4.13 0.26
N ARG A 25 14.90 -4.61 0.21
CA ARG A 25 16.05 -3.81 0.62
C ARG A 25 16.20 -2.53 -0.21
N ALA A 26 16.00 -2.63 -1.52
CA ALA A 26 16.08 -1.47 -2.41
C ALA A 26 14.97 -0.45 -2.09
N LEU A 27 13.75 -0.93 -1.80
CA LEU A 27 12.64 -0.07 -1.43
C LEU A 27 12.88 0.60 -0.06
N SER A 28 13.16 -0.18 0.97
CA SER A 28 13.29 0.31 2.35
C SER A 28 14.51 1.22 2.55
N SER A 29 15.59 1.03 1.80
CA SER A 29 16.74 1.92 1.82
C SER A 29 16.59 3.15 0.91
N GLY A 30 15.73 3.08 -0.08
CA GLY A 30 15.50 4.16 -1.05
C GLY A 30 14.44 5.18 -0.64
N TYR A 31 13.55 4.81 0.28
CA TYR A 31 12.40 5.62 0.71
C TYR A 31 12.18 5.55 2.22
N ASN A 32 11.39 6.50 2.73
CA ASN A 32 10.85 6.45 4.07
C ASN A 32 9.59 5.57 4.07
N VAL A 33 9.78 4.26 4.13
CA VAL A 33 8.67 3.29 4.08
C VAL A 33 8.08 3.11 5.47
N GLU A 34 6.78 3.32 5.57
CA GLU A 34 6.00 3.19 6.81
C GLU A 34 4.79 2.29 6.58
N THR A 35 4.29 1.68 7.64
CA THR A 35 3.05 0.90 7.59
C THR A 35 2.34 0.96 8.94
N VAL A 36 1.28 0.17 9.10
CA VAL A 36 0.50 0.04 10.34
C VAL A 36 0.69 -1.34 10.96
N GLU A 37 0.45 -1.47 12.27
CA GLU A 37 0.61 -2.73 12.99
C GLU A 37 -0.22 -3.88 12.38
N ASP A 38 -1.43 -3.59 11.93
CA ASP A 38 -2.30 -4.59 11.30
C ASP A 38 -1.68 -5.17 10.02
N CYS A 39 -1.02 -4.35 9.21
CA CYS A 39 -0.32 -4.82 8.02
C CYS A 39 0.89 -5.72 8.37
N VAL A 40 1.64 -5.37 9.41
CA VAL A 40 2.73 -6.24 9.91
C VAL A 40 2.15 -7.57 10.39
N THR A 41 1.07 -7.55 11.16
CA THR A 41 0.37 -8.75 11.63
C THR A 41 -0.07 -9.65 10.46
N GLU A 42 -0.64 -9.07 9.42
CA GLU A 42 -1.08 -9.80 8.23
C GLU A 42 0.10 -10.45 7.48
N THR A 43 1.29 -9.87 7.50
CA THR A 43 2.48 -10.52 6.91
C THR A 43 2.83 -11.83 7.63
N GLN A 44 2.41 -11.98 8.88
CA GLN A 44 2.64 -13.17 9.71
C GLN A 44 1.48 -14.18 9.66
N THR A 45 0.30 -13.76 9.21
CA THR A 45 -0.89 -14.61 9.07
C THR A 45 -0.67 -15.64 7.96
N GLY A 46 -0.82 -16.92 8.28
CA GLY A 46 -0.58 -18.03 7.35
C GLY A 46 0.89 -18.22 6.96
N PHE A 47 1.80 -17.68 7.74
CA PHE A 47 3.25 -17.75 7.55
C PHE A 47 3.76 -19.16 7.15
N GLN A 48 3.32 -20.19 7.88
CA GLN A 48 3.73 -21.58 7.64
C GLN A 48 3.23 -22.17 6.31
N ARG A 49 2.20 -21.58 5.70
CA ARG A 49 1.62 -22.00 4.42
C ARG A 49 2.23 -21.25 3.23
N ARG A 50 3.04 -20.23 3.49
CA ARG A 50 3.69 -19.46 2.45
C ARG A 50 4.97 -20.14 1.98
N ARG A 51 5.31 -19.90 0.71
CA ARG A 51 6.62 -20.27 0.20
C ARG A 51 7.71 -19.55 0.98
N ALA A 52 8.92 -20.12 1.05
CA ALA A 52 10.04 -19.57 1.81
C ALA A 52 10.32 -18.10 1.54
N GLU A 53 10.24 -17.66 0.27
CA GLU A 53 10.44 -16.28 -0.15
C GLU A 53 9.36 -15.30 0.33
N LEU A 54 8.22 -15.80 0.78
CA LEU A 54 7.10 -15.02 1.34
C LEU A 54 7.01 -15.15 2.88
N GLN A 55 7.92 -15.88 3.49
CA GLN A 55 8.03 -16.00 4.93
C GLN A 55 8.94 -14.90 5.46
N ILE A 56 8.32 -13.83 5.94
CA ILE A 56 9.00 -12.61 6.36
C ILE A 56 9.20 -12.65 7.87
N ASP A 57 10.44 -12.45 8.32
CA ASP A 57 10.72 -12.27 9.75
C ASP A 57 10.20 -10.89 10.21
N ALA A 58 9.28 -10.92 11.20
CA ALA A 58 8.62 -9.70 11.69
C ALA A 58 9.60 -8.71 12.31
N THR A 59 10.64 -9.18 12.98
CA THR A 59 11.66 -8.33 13.61
C THR A 59 12.50 -7.63 12.55
N GLN A 60 12.92 -8.34 11.52
CA GLN A 60 13.67 -7.76 10.39
C GLN A 60 12.80 -6.77 9.60
N LEU A 61 11.54 -7.11 9.35
CA LEU A 61 10.61 -6.21 8.68
C LEU A 61 10.47 -4.89 9.45
N THR A 62 10.14 -4.98 10.74
CA THR A 62 9.94 -3.82 11.60
C THR A 62 11.21 -2.97 11.70
N ALA A 63 12.39 -3.59 11.80
CA ALA A 63 13.66 -2.88 11.86
C ALA A 63 14.00 -2.13 10.55
N SER A 64 13.50 -2.59 9.41
CA SER A 64 13.73 -1.96 8.10
C SER A 64 12.71 -0.88 7.74
N LEU A 65 11.56 -0.83 8.43
CA LEU A 65 10.56 0.21 8.27
C LEU A 65 10.94 1.46 9.04
N LYS A 66 10.63 2.63 8.46
CA LYS A 66 10.84 3.93 9.11
C LYS A 66 9.95 4.09 10.35
N ALA A 67 8.72 3.61 10.25
CA ALA A 67 7.76 3.58 11.36
C ALA A 67 6.70 2.52 11.12
N VAL A 68 6.16 1.98 12.22
CA VAL A 68 4.96 1.14 12.27
C VAL A 68 3.97 1.82 13.20
N HIS A 69 2.81 2.17 12.67
CA HIS A 69 1.84 3.00 13.41
C HIS A 69 0.73 2.14 14.02
N PRO A 70 0.41 2.35 15.30
CA PRO A 70 -0.81 1.79 15.89
C PRO A 70 -2.04 2.50 15.33
N VAL A 71 -3.12 1.77 15.15
CA VAL A 71 -4.43 2.32 14.73
C VAL A 71 -5.49 1.75 15.65
N ASP A 72 -6.31 2.61 16.24
CA ASP A 72 -7.38 2.21 17.14
C ASP A 72 -8.73 2.02 16.41
N ASP A 73 -9.72 1.51 17.13
CA ASP A 73 -11.05 1.26 16.56
C ASP A 73 -11.77 2.54 16.16
N ALA A 74 -11.56 3.65 16.87
CA ALA A 74 -12.14 4.94 16.53
C ALA A 74 -11.61 5.46 15.19
N GLN A 75 -10.31 5.32 14.95
CA GLN A 75 -9.70 5.68 13.67
C GLN A 75 -10.23 4.79 12.53
N ARG A 76 -10.34 3.48 12.73
CA ARG A 76 -10.93 2.56 11.73
C ARG A 76 -12.39 2.88 11.45
N ALA A 77 -13.16 3.28 12.47
CA ALA A 77 -14.56 3.68 12.31
C ALA A 77 -14.74 4.89 11.39
N VAL A 78 -13.84 5.85 11.40
CA VAL A 78 -13.86 7.00 10.47
C VAL A 78 -13.84 6.53 9.02
N VAL A 79 -13.00 5.55 8.69
CA VAL A 79 -12.92 4.98 7.33
C VAL A 79 -14.23 4.29 6.96
N ALA A 80 -14.78 3.47 7.86
CA ALA A 80 -16.05 2.76 7.63
C ALA A 80 -17.23 3.74 7.41
N ILE A 81 -17.27 4.83 8.15
CA ILE A 81 -18.33 5.86 8.02
C ILE A 81 -18.20 6.61 6.69
N ARG A 82 -16.98 6.88 6.23
CA ARG A 82 -16.74 7.61 4.98
C ARG A 82 -17.12 6.85 3.73
N ALA A 83 -17.02 5.52 3.75
CA ALA A 83 -17.36 4.67 2.62
C ALA A 83 -17.92 3.32 3.10
N PRO A 84 -19.18 3.32 3.63
CA PRO A 84 -19.75 2.12 4.25
C PRO A 84 -20.01 0.98 3.26
N ASP A 85 -20.10 1.28 1.98
CA ASP A 85 -20.30 0.32 0.87
C ASP A 85 -18.99 -0.26 0.31
N ILE A 86 -17.84 0.22 0.75
CA ILE A 86 -16.54 -0.30 0.33
C ILE A 86 -16.01 -1.27 1.40
N ALA A 87 -15.92 -2.55 1.04
CA ALA A 87 -15.38 -3.58 1.90
C ALA A 87 -13.84 -3.55 1.86
N LEU A 88 -13.23 -2.96 2.86
CA LEU A 88 -11.78 -2.99 3.10
C LEU A 88 -11.46 -4.08 4.13
N ASP A 89 -10.37 -4.81 3.94
CA ASP A 89 -9.84 -5.66 5.00
C ASP A 89 -9.27 -4.84 6.16
N VAL A 90 -8.84 -5.49 7.22
CA VAL A 90 -8.37 -4.80 8.44
C VAL A 90 -7.12 -3.97 8.16
N GLY A 91 -6.14 -4.54 7.45
CA GLY A 91 -4.90 -3.85 7.10
C GLY A 91 -5.12 -2.63 6.24
N GLU A 92 -5.93 -2.76 5.19
CA GLU A 92 -6.29 -1.65 4.29
C GLU A 92 -7.04 -0.54 5.02
N ARG A 93 -8.01 -0.93 5.86
CA ARG A 93 -8.78 0.03 6.67
C ARG A 93 -7.88 0.80 7.63
N SER A 94 -7.00 0.12 8.33
CA SER A 94 -6.04 0.73 9.25
C SER A 94 -5.03 1.62 8.52
N LEU A 95 -4.55 1.21 7.36
CA LEU A 95 -3.62 2.00 6.57
C LEU A 95 -4.26 3.31 6.10
N TRP A 96 -5.50 3.26 5.59
CA TRP A 96 -6.27 4.46 5.25
C TRP A 96 -6.62 5.32 6.46
N ALA A 97 -6.99 4.70 7.58
CA ALA A 97 -7.27 5.42 8.82
C ALA A 97 -6.06 6.25 9.26
N HIS A 98 -4.87 5.66 9.22
CA HIS A 98 -3.62 6.37 9.50
C HIS A 98 -3.34 7.48 8.47
N ALA A 99 -3.47 7.16 7.16
CA ALA A 99 -3.24 8.11 6.08
C ALA A 99 -4.09 9.38 6.22
N LEU A 100 -5.35 9.24 6.61
CA LEU A 100 -6.27 10.36 6.80
C LEU A 100 -5.91 11.29 7.98
N THR A 101 -5.06 10.86 8.89
CA THR A 101 -4.57 11.69 10.00
C THR A 101 -3.35 12.54 9.61
N ARG A 102 -2.75 12.28 8.45
CA ARG A 102 -1.49 12.91 8.03
C ARG A 102 -1.72 14.13 7.15
N SER A 103 -0.83 15.11 7.30
CA SER A 103 -0.81 16.33 6.50
C SER A 103 0.45 16.47 5.63
N ASP A 104 1.39 15.53 5.74
CA ASP A 104 2.62 15.52 4.94
C ASP A 104 2.40 14.97 3.52
N ALA A 105 3.45 14.92 2.72
CA ALA A 105 3.39 14.47 1.33
C ALA A 105 3.50 12.94 1.22
N TRP A 106 2.64 12.21 1.93
CA TRP A 106 2.60 10.74 1.87
C TRP A 106 2.06 10.22 0.53
N LEU A 107 2.54 9.05 0.12
CA LEU A 107 1.94 8.23 -0.93
C LEU A 107 1.58 6.87 -0.36
N LEU A 108 0.59 6.21 -0.95
CA LEU A 108 0.13 4.88 -0.55
C LEU A 108 0.37 3.88 -1.68
N CYS A 109 1.08 2.81 -1.35
CA CYS A 109 1.38 1.71 -2.25
C CYS A 109 0.59 0.47 -1.82
N GLY A 110 -0.45 0.13 -2.59
CA GLY A 110 -1.29 -1.04 -2.36
C GLY A 110 -2.14 -1.33 -3.59
N PRO A 111 -2.19 -2.59 -4.06
CA PRO A 111 -2.80 -2.94 -5.34
C PRO A 111 -4.28 -3.31 -5.27
N ASP A 112 -4.93 -3.25 -4.11
CA ASP A 112 -6.31 -3.67 -3.97
C ASP A 112 -7.30 -2.65 -4.57
N LYS A 113 -8.26 -3.14 -5.36
CA LYS A 113 -9.25 -2.29 -6.03
C LYS A 113 -10.20 -1.59 -5.06
N ALA A 114 -10.58 -2.23 -3.95
CA ALA A 114 -11.44 -1.61 -2.95
C ALA A 114 -10.71 -0.46 -2.26
N SER A 115 -9.45 -0.66 -1.91
CA SER A 115 -8.57 0.37 -1.37
C SER A 115 -8.39 1.55 -2.34
N MET A 116 -8.14 1.26 -3.61
CA MET A 116 -8.03 2.27 -4.66
C MET A 116 -9.34 3.05 -4.85
N ARG A 117 -10.49 2.36 -4.84
CA ARG A 117 -11.82 2.98 -4.91
C ARG A 117 -12.05 3.96 -3.76
N PHE A 118 -11.66 3.57 -2.56
CA PHE A 118 -11.71 4.46 -1.39
C PHE A 118 -10.92 5.75 -1.64
N GLY A 119 -9.68 5.63 -2.10
CA GLY A 119 -8.84 6.78 -2.43
C GLY A 119 -9.44 7.67 -3.51
N VAL A 120 -9.99 7.10 -4.58
CA VAL A 120 -10.66 7.84 -5.66
C VAL A 120 -11.88 8.59 -5.13
N ARG A 121 -12.71 7.92 -4.33
CA ARG A 121 -13.92 8.52 -3.73
C ARG A 121 -13.61 9.73 -2.85
N LEU A 122 -12.51 9.68 -2.11
CA LEU A 122 -12.08 10.78 -1.25
C LEU A 122 -11.27 11.87 -1.97
N GLY A 123 -11.09 11.77 -3.30
CA GLY A 123 -10.30 12.72 -4.07
C GLY A 123 -8.79 12.57 -3.87
N LEU A 124 -8.34 11.40 -3.43
CA LEU A 124 -6.95 11.09 -3.08
C LEU A 124 -6.25 10.19 -4.11
N LYS A 125 -6.78 10.10 -5.34
CA LYS A 125 -6.20 9.25 -6.38
C LYS A 125 -4.72 9.53 -6.65
N ASP A 126 -4.31 10.80 -6.55
CA ASP A 126 -2.94 11.23 -6.80
C ASP A 126 -1.97 10.85 -5.67
N ARG A 127 -2.50 10.32 -4.55
CA ARG A 127 -1.72 9.73 -3.45
C ARG A 127 -1.39 8.26 -3.68
N LEU A 128 -1.96 7.62 -4.70
CA LEU A 128 -1.74 6.20 -4.99
C LEU A 128 -0.57 6.02 -5.94
N ILE A 129 0.34 5.11 -5.62
CA ILE A 129 1.54 4.83 -6.41
C ILE A 129 1.76 3.34 -6.61
N ALA A 130 2.21 2.95 -7.80
CA ALA A 130 2.56 1.57 -8.09
C ALA A 130 3.95 1.22 -7.52
N LEU A 131 4.10 -0.03 -7.08
CA LEU A 131 5.40 -0.54 -6.64
C LEU A 131 6.46 -0.42 -7.74
N GLU A 132 6.09 -0.71 -8.99
CA GLU A 132 6.98 -0.57 -10.16
C GLU A 132 7.58 0.84 -10.27
N ALA A 133 6.76 1.88 -10.09
CA ALA A 133 7.22 3.26 -10.16
C ALA A 133 8.26 3.56 -9.06
N LEU A 134 8.00 3.12 -7.82
CA LEU A 134 8.94 3.29 -6.72
C LEU A 134 10.29 2.62 -6.99
N LEU A 135 10.26 1.38 -7.49
CA LEU A 135 11.47 0.64 -7.81
C LEU A 135 12.24 1.26 -8.98
N THR A 136 11.52 1.68 -10.01
CA THR A 136 12.12 2.36 -11.18
C THR A 136 12.82 3.66 -10.77
N ASP A 137 12.15 4.50 -9.97
CA ASP A 137 12.73 5.76 -9.49
C ASP A 137 13.90 5.56 -8.51
N ALA A 138 13.92 4.40 -7.82
CA ALA A 138 15.08 3.98 -7.01
C ALA A 138 16.24 3.41 -7.85
N GLY A 139 16.06 3.25 -9.16
CA GLY A 139 17.06 2.66 -10.05
C GLY A 139 17.21 1.15 -9.91
N TYR A 140 16.17 0.47 -9.39
CA TYR A 140 16.20 -0.97 -9.15
C TYR A 140 15.30 -1.75 -10.12
N ARG A 141 15.87 -2.79 -10.72
CA ARG A 141 15.12 -3.77 -11.53
C ARG A 141 15.10 -5.12 -10.81
N PRO A 142 13.91 -5.61 -10.40
CA PRO A 142 13.81 -6.95 -9.86
C PRO A 142 14.22 -8.01 -10.89
N LYS A 143 14.81 -9.10 -10.43
CA LYS A 143 15.09 -10.26 -11.29
C LYS A 143 13.82 -11.00 -11.68
N GLU A 144 12.87 -11.07 -10.75
CA GLU A 144 11.54 -11.63 -10.97
C GLU A 144 10.59 -10.54 -11.48
N VAL A 145 9.69 -10.92 -12.38
CA VAL A 145 8.67 -10.00 -12.93
C VAL A 145 7.62 -9.70 -11.86
N LEU A 146 7.30 -8.42 -11.68
CA LEU A 146 6.19 -8.01 -10.82
C LEU A 146 4.86 -8.55 -11.36
N LYS A 147 4.00 -8.99 -10.46
CA LYS A 147 2.61 -9.32 -10.84
C LYS A 147 1.89 -8.06 -11.33
N LEU A 148 0.95 -8.26 -12.24
CA LEU A 148 0.24 -7.18 -12.95
C LEU A 148 -0.30 -6.06 -12.04
N PRO A 149 -0.93 -6.35 -10.87
CA PRO A 149 -1.47 -5.31 -9.99
C PRO A 149 -0.43 -4.34 -9.39
N TYR A 150 0.84 -4.67 -9.46
CA TYR A 150 1.94 -3.85 -8.92
C TYR A 150 2.59 -2.97 -9.99
N THR A 151 2.11 -3.03 -11.23
CA THR A 151 2.64 -2.25 -12.36
C THR A 151 1.95 -0.89 -12.48
N THR A 152 2.69 0.09 -12.98
CA THR A 152 2.18 1.44 -13.23
C THR A 152 1.02 1.45 -14.23
N LYS A 153 1.16 0.70 -15.31
CA LYS A 153 0.13 0.60 -16.35
C LYS A 153 -1.20 0.07 -15.83
N TRP A 154 -1.16 -0.95 -14.98
CA TRP A 154 -2.37 -1.50 -14.36
C TRP A 154 -3.01 -0.49 -13.39
N LEU A 155 -2.20 0.18 -12.55
CA LEU A 155 -2.69 1.20 -11.63
C LEU A 155 -3.40 2.33 -12.38
N GLU A 156 -2.79 2.89 -13.42
CA GLU A 156 -3.37 3.96 -14.23
C GLU A 156 -4.69 3.55 -14.87
N LYS A 157 -4.74 2.34 -15.43
CA LYS A 157 -5.96 1.79 -16.03
C LYS A 157 -7.09 1.69 -14.99
N VAL A 158 -6.81 1.07 -13.86
CA VAL A 158 -7.83 0.84 -12.81
C VAL A 158 -8.28 2.15 -12.18
N LEU A 159 -7.38 3.10 -11.93
CA LEU A 159 -7.73 4.43 -11.43
C LEU A 159 -8.64 5.17 -12.40
N GLY A 160 -8.38 5.09 -13.70
CA GLY A 160 -9.25 5.67 -14.73
C GLY A 160 -10.65 5.08 -14.71
N GLU A 161 -10.76 3.76 -14.67
CA GLU A 161 -12.04 3.04 -14.57
C GLU A 161 -12.82 3.41 -13.30
N LEU A 162 -12.16 3.41 -12.16
CA LEU A 162 -12.76 3.76 -10.87
C LEU A 162 -13.20 5.22 -10.83
N PHE A 163 -12.42 6.13 -11.36
CA PHE A 163 -12.77 7.55 -11.42
C PHE A 163 -14.05 7.78 -12.22
N ILE A 164 -14.19 7.15 -13.37
CA ILE A 164 -15.41 7.21 -14.19
C ILE A 164 -16.60 6.60 -13.43
N SER A 165 -16.44 5.42 -12.86
CA SER A 165 -17.47 4.70 -12.10
C SER A 165 -17.98 5.51 -10.90
N GLU A 166 -17.09 6.13 -10.13
CA GLU A 166 -17.47 6.95 -8.99
C GLU A 166 -18.17 8.26 -9.39
N ARG A 167 -17.85 8.83 -10.54
CA ARG A 167 -18.57 10.00 -11.06
C ARG A 167 -19.98 9.68 -11.52
N LEU A 168 -20.16 8.55 -12.21
CA LEU A 168 -21.48 8.10 -12.67
C LEU A 168 -22.40 7.67 -11.54
N GLY A 169 -21.89 7.08 -10.46
CA GLY A 169 -22.64 6.66 -9.30
C GLY A 169 -23.15 7.80 -8.41
N ARG A 170 -22.73 9.04 -8.68
CA ARG A 170 -23.16 10.26 -7.94
C ARG A 170 -24.16 11.13 -8.69
N SER A 171 -24.57 10.73 -9.87
CA SER A 171 -25.58 11.44 -10.70
C SER A 171 -26.99 10.94 -10.46
#